data_59844d09e5af4c556472d8dbca943f38
#
_entry.id   59844d09e5af4c556472d8dbca943f38
#
_cell.length_a   1.000
_cell.length_b   1.000
_cell.length_c   1.000
_cell.angle_alpha   90.00
_cell.angle_beta   90.00
_cell.angle_gamma   90.00
#
_symmetry.space_group_name_H-M   'P 1'
#
loop_
_entity.id
_entity.type
_entity.pdbx_description
1 polymer ?
#
loop_
_entity_poly.entity_id
_entity_poly.type
_entity_poly.pdbx_seq_one_letter_code
_entity_poly.pdbx_strand_id
1 'polypeptide(L)'
;YSPNYPINSDPKNILAAENAEDLMAHYWLDVYLWGEYPIAAMNYLKEQGIAPTIEPGDMDLLRSAKPDFLGINYYQTATNAYNPLDGVGAGKMNTTGKKGSSEETGTPGMFKKAENPFVERTNWDWEIDPQGLRIALRRITSRYRVPVIITENGLGEYDKLTDDHQIHDQYRIDYLAG
;
A
#
# COMPACT_ATOMS: atom_id res chain seq x y z
N TYR A 1 -2.82 4.98 -0.74
CA TYR A 1 -2.77 4.04 0.40
C TYR A 1 -3.35 2.70 0.00
N SER A 2 -2.57 1.64 0.16
CA SER A 2 -2.96 0.25 -0.08
C SER A 2 -2.97 -0.49 1.26
N PRO A 3 -4.12 -0.94 1.77
CA PRO A 3 -4.17 -1.76 2.98
C PRO A 3 -3.33 -3.04 2.82
N ASN A 4 -2.55 -3.36 3.83
CA ASN A 4 -1.71 -4.55 3.85
C ASN A 4 -2.44 -5.70 4.56
N TYR A 5 -2.52 -6.86 3.91
CA TYR A 5 -3.12 -8.08 4.45
C TYR A 5 -2.07 -9.17 4.66
N PRO A 6 -2.20 -10.01 5.67
CA PRO A 6 -1.44 -11.25 5.74
C PRO A 6 -1.99 -12.26 4.72
N ILE A 7 -1.13 -13.07 4.11
CA ILE A 7 -1.57 -14.15 3.18
C ILE A 7 -2.43 -15.21 3.90
N ASN A 8 -2.24 -15.37 5.18
CA ASN A 8 -3.02 -16.26 6.04
C ASN A 8 -2.82 -15.88 7.53
N SER A 9 -3.41 -16.66 8.43
CA SER A 9 -3.35 -16.46 9.88
C SER A 9 -2.08 -17.02 10.58
N ASP A 10 -1.06 -17.46 9.86
CA ASP A 10 0.23 -17.78 10.46
C ASP A 10 0.79 -16.51 11.13
N PRO A 11 1.19 -16.55 12.43
CA PRO A 11 1.72 -15.39 13.13
C PRO A 11 2.89 -14.69 12.44
N LYS A 12 3.73 -15.42 11.70
CA LYS A 12 4.81 -14.82 10.91
C LYS A 12 4.28 -13.95 9.76
N ASN A 13 3.19 -14.39 9.13
CA ASN A 13 2.57 -13.65 8.03
C ASN A 13 1.73 -12.46 8.55
N ILE A 14 1.12 -12.60 9.73
CA ILE A 14 0.47 -11.47 10.41
C ILE A 14 1.51 -10.40 10.72
N LEU A 15 2.63 -10.78 11.34
CA LEU A 15 3.73 -9.83 11.62
C LEU A 15 4.29 -9.19 10.34
N ALA A 16 4.42 -9.95 9.26
CA ALA A 16 4.86 -9.42 7.98
C ALA A 16 3.90 -8.35 7.43
N ALA A 17 2.59 -8.53 7.57
CA ALA A 17 1.61 -7.53 7.16
C ALA A 17 1.65 -6.28 8.04
N GLU A 18 1.84 -6.42 9.34
CA GLU A 18 2.04 -5.29 10.27
C GLU A 18 3.32 -4.51 9.93
N ASN A 19 4.43 -5.21 9.67
CA ASN A 19 5.68 -4.59 9.23
C ASN A 19 5.52 -3.83 7.91
N ALA A 20 4.77 -4.40 6.97
CA ALA A 20 4.45 -3.73 5.70
C ALA A 20 3.59 -2.48 5.93
N GLU A 21 2.58 -2.55 6.79
CA GLU A 21 1.73 -1.41 7.15
C GLU A 21 2.58 -0.30 7.79
N ASP A 22 3.46 -0.63 8.73
CA ASP A 22 4.33 0.35 9.41
C ASP A 22 5.32 1.00 8.44
N LEU A 23 5.96 0.24 7.55
CA LEU A 23 6.98 0.77 6.65
C LEU A 23 6.39 1.49 5.44
N MET A 24 5.31 0.98 4.87
CA MET A 24 4.75 1.49 3.61
C MET A 24 3.65 2.53 3.80
N ALA A 25 2.97 2.52 4.96
CA ALA A 25 1.84 3.41 5.24
C ALA A 25 2.06 4.29 6.48
N HIS A 26 2.23 3.71 7.66
CA HIS A 26 2.34 4.48 8.90
C HIS A 26 3.58 5.38 8.92
N TYR A 27 4.68 4.96 8.30
CA TYR A 27 5.89 5.79 8.17
C TYR A 27 5.59 7.20 7.61
N TRP A 28 4.65 7.29 6.67
CA TRP A 28 4.22 8.55 6.08
C TRP A 28 3.07 9.19 6.84
N LEU A 29 2.04 8.42 7.14
CA LEU A 29 0.81 8.93 7.73
C LEU A 29 0.99 9.41 9.18
N ASP A 30 1.77 8.71 10.00
CA ASP A 30 2.05 9.12 11.38
C ASP A 30 2.87 10.42 11.40
N VAL A 31 3.82 10.56 10.47
CA VAL A 31 4.59 11.81 10.33
C VAL A 31 3.71 12.98 9.91
N TYR A 32 2.85 12.79 8.91
CA TYR A 32 1.98 13.86 8.42
C TYR A 32 0.91 14.28 9.41
N LEU A 33 0.36 13.33 10.17
CA LEU A 33 -0.82 13.55 10.99
C LEU A 33 -0.50 13.70 12.48
N TRP A 34 0.58 13.10 12.97
CA TRP A 34 1.01 13.14 14.36
C TRP A 34 2.37 13.81 14.58
N GLY A 35 3.19 13.93 13.54
CA GLY A 35 4.57 14.41 13.64
C GLY A 35 5.48 13.41 14.36
N GLU A 36 5.22 12.12 14.20
CA GLU A 36 5.97 11.03 14.83
C GLU A 36 6.26 9.92 13.83
N TYR A 37 7.41 9.26 13.97
CA TYR A 37 7.77 8.10 13.16
C TYR A 37 7.36 6.81 13.88
N PRO A 38 6.82 5.79 13.17
CA PRO A 38 6.56 4.47 13.75
C PRO A 38 7.86 3.84 14.26
N ILE A 39 7.83 3.31 15.47
CA ILE A 39 9.04 2.77 16.15
C ILE A 39 9.65 1.61 15.34
N ALA A 40 8.83 0.67 14.87
CA ALA A 40 9.31 -0.50 14.14
C ALA A 40 9.99 -0.12 12.82
N ALA A 41 9.38 0.78 12.03
CA ALA A 41 9.95 1.27 10.79
C ALA A 41 11.28 2.02 11.05
N MET A 42 11.34 2.89 12.04
CA MET A 42 12.56 3.63 12.36
C MET A 42 13.69 2.75 12.87
N ASN A 43 13.40 1.73 13.67
CA ASN A 43 14.40 0.78 14.14
C ASN A 43 14.99 0.00 12.95
N TYR A 44 14.13 -0.49 12.05
CA TYR A 44 14.59 -1.16 10.83
C TYR A 44 15.49 -0.25 9.99
N LEU A 45 15.09 0.99 9.72
CA LEU A 45 15.87 1.93 8.92
C LEU A 45 17.22 2.26 9.58
N LYS A 46 17.26 2.37 10.92
CA LYS A 46 18.53 2.55 11.67
C LYS A 46 19.45 1.33 11.56
N GLU A 47 18.91 0.14 11.69
CA GLU A 47 19.69 -1.11 11.53
C GLU A 47 20.27 -1.26 10.11
N GLN A 48 19.54 -0.77 9.11
CA GLN A 48 20.00 -0.74 7.72
C GLN A 48 20.94 0.44 7.40
N GLY A 49 21.14 1.38 8.33
CA GLY A 49 21.97 2.57 8.12
C GLY A 49 21.39 3.60 7.16
N ILE A 50 20.08 3.59 6.93
CA ILE A 50 19.34 4.47 6.01
C ILE A 50 18.26 5.30 6.68
N ALA A 51 18.26 5.38 8.01
CA ALA A 51 17.32 6.24 8.72
C ALA A 51 17.52 7.72 8.37
N PRO A 52 16.46 8.53 8.30
CA PRO A 52 16.59 9.95 8.08
C PRO A 52 17.36 10.62 9.23
N THR A 53 18.14 11.64 8.92
CA THR A 53 18.70 12.53 9.93
C THR A 53 17.60 13.41 10.49
N ILE A 54 17.49 13.47 11.79
CA ILE A 54 16.52 14.32 12.49
C ILE A 54 17.31 15.39 13.25
N GLU A 55 17.14 16.64 12.84
CA GLU A 55 17.80 17.79 13.47
C GLU A 55 17.01 18.29 14.67
N PRO A 56 17.66 19.02 15.60
CA PRO A 56 16.97 19.63 16.71
C PRO A 56 15.84 20.58 16.24
N GLY A 57 14.62 20.32 16.70
CA GLY A 57 13.44 21.10 16.33
C GLY A 57 12.56 20.49 15.22
N ASP A 58 13.06 19.53 14.42
CA ASP A 58 12.30 18.92 13.35
C ASP A 58 11.00 18.28 13.85
N MET A 59 11.09 17.50 14.93
CA MET A 59 9.92 16.81 15.47
C MET A 59 8.88 17.78 16.05
N ASP A 60 9.32 18.91 16.62
CA ASP A 60 8.41 19.94 17.11
C ASP A 60 7.72 20.67 15.96
N LEU A 61 8.45 20.93 14.88
CA LEU A 61 7.89 21.49 13.64
C LEU A 61 6.84 20.55 13.04
N LEU A 62 7.15 19.27 12.90
CA LEU A 62 6.20 18.27 12.38
C LEU A 62 4.94 18.17 13.25
N ARG A 63 5.07 18.14 14.57
CA ARG A 63 3.92 18.11 15.48
C ARG A 63 3.06 19.38 15.43
N SER A 64 3.64 20.50 15.05
CA SER A 64 2.92 21.77 14.90
C SER A 64 2.11 21.84 13.59
N ALA A 65 2.52 21.11 12.57
CA ALA A 65 1.86 21.05 11.27
C ALA A 65 0.68 20.07 11.32
N LYS A 66 -0.52 20.58 11.55
CA LYS A 66 -1.74 19.76 11.61
C LYS A 66 -2.57 19.97 10.36
N PRO A 67 -2.65 18.99 9.45
CA PRO A 67 -3.50 19.08 8.26
C PRO A 67 -4.98 19.01 8.63
N ASP A 68 -5.82 19.72 7.89
CA ASP A 68 -7.27 19.71 8.08
C ASP A 68 -7.92 18.45 7.48
N PHE A 69 -7.28 17.81 6.52
CA PHE A 69 -7.73 16.58 5.85
C PHE A 69 -6.55 15.81 5.29
N LEU A 70 -6.80 14.55 4.93
CA LEU A 70 -5.85 13.68 4.25
C LEU A 70 -6.36 13.35 2.86
N GLY A 71 -5.55 13.60 1.82
CA GLY A 71 -5.77 13.08 0.47
C GLY A 71 -5.14 11.70 0.31
N ILE A 72 -5.86 10.74 -0.23
CA ILE A 72 -5.36 9.40 -0.52
C ILE A 72 -5.64 8.99 -1.96
N ASN A 73 -4.70 8.25 -2.55
CA ASN A 73 -4.89 7.50 -3.77
C ASN A 73 -5.16 6.04 -3.40
N TYR A 74 -6.20 5.44 -3.97
CA TYR A 74 -6.51 4.03 -3.78
C TYR A 74 -6.72 3.34 -5.12
N TYR A 75 -6.00 2.24 -5.36
CA TYR A 75 -6.14 1.42 -6.56
C TYR A 75 -6.32 -0.05 -6.24
N GLN A 76 -5.64 -0.54 -5.20
CA GLN A 76 -5.56 -1.95 -4.85
C GLN A 76 -5.20 -2.14 -3.38
N THR A 77 -5.33 -3.36 -2.92
CA THR A 77 -4.75 -3.83 -1.66
C THR A 77 -3.37 -4.47 -1.90
N ALA A 78 -2.69 -4.80 -0.84
CA ALA A 78 -1.42 -5.52 -0.88
C ALA A 78 -1.46 -6.71 0.07
N THR A 79 -1.08 -7.88 -0.41
CA THR A 79 -1.00 -9.09 0.42
C THR A 79 0.46 -9.43 0.68
N ASN A 80 0.78 -9.74 1.94
CA ASN A 80 2.13 -9.90 2.42
C ASN A 80 2.34 -11.24 3.11
N ALA A 81 3.56 -11.78 2.98
CA ALA A 81 4.03 -12.98 3.62
C ALA A 81 5.37 -12.76 4.33
N TYR A 82 5.72 -13.66 5.22
CA TYR A 82 7.02 -13.68 5.87
C TYR A 82 8.16 -13.66 4.84
N ASN A 83 9.16 -12.85 5.13
CA ASN A 83 10.40 -12.73 4.35
C ASN A 83 11.59 -12.86 5.30
N PRO A 84 12.44 -13.89 5.17
CA PRO A 84 13.63 -14.04 6.02
C PRO A 84 14.67 -12.96 5.73
N LEU A 85 15.71 -12.86 6.58
CA LEU A 85 16.77 -11.85 6.42
C LEU A 85 17.58 -12.02 5.12
N ASP A 86 17.72 -13.25 4.64
CA ASP A 86 18.34 -13.61 3.36
C ASP A 86 17.31 -13.77 2.23
N GLY A 87 16.11 -13.25 2.43
CA GLY A 87 14.99 -13.39 1.52
C GLY A 87 14.99 -12.41 0.35
N VAL A 88 13.81 -12.22 -0.20
CA VAL A 88 13.60 -11.46 -1.43
C VAL A 88 13.77 -9.95 -1.17
N GLY A 89 14.55 -9.30 -2.03
CA GLY A 89 14.72 -7.85 -2.09
C GLY A 89 13.71 -7.17 -3.03
N ALA A 90 14.03 -5.95 -3.46
CA ALA A 90 13.19 -5.20 -4.38
C ALA A 90 13.18 -5.84 -5.78
N GLY A 91 12.01 -6.20 -6.26
CA GLY A 91 11.76 -6.70 -7.61
C GLY A 91 11.10 -5.63 -8.49
N LYS A 92 10.98 -5.93 -9.78
CA LYS A 92 10.35 -5.03 -10.75
C LYS A 92 8.84 -5.21 -10.78
N MET A 93 8.14 -4.10 -10.84
CA MET A 93 6.69 -4.10 -11.06
C MET A 93 6.37 -4.47 -12.52
N ASN A 94 5.20 -5.06 -12.73
CA ASN A 94 4.67 -5.28 -14.07
C ASN A 94 4.39 -3.93 -14.75
N THR A 95 5.16 -3.64 -15.79
CA THR A 95 4.99 -2.46 -16.65
C THR A 95 4.55 -2.84 -18.06
N THR A 96 4.34 -4.13 -18.31
CA THR A 96 4.02 -4.67 -19.64
C THR A 96 2.53 -4.90 -19.85
N GLY A 97 1.73 -4.89 -18.78
CA GLY A 97 0.32 -5.27 -18.81
C GLY A 97 0.09 -6.75 -19.11
N LYS A 98 1.09 -7.59 -18.97
CA LYS A 98 0.96 -9.05 -19.07
C LYS A 98 0.87 -9.64 -17.67
N LYS A 99 -0.28 -10.21 -17.35
CA LYS A 99 -0.53 -10.85 -16.05
C LYS A 99 0.58 -11.86 -15.68
N GLY A 100 1.06 -11.77 -14.44
CA GLY A 100 2.16 -12.62 -13.95
C GLY A 100 3.56 -12.12 -14.33
N SER A 101 3.71 -10.88 -14.81
CA SER A 101 5.03 -10.31 -15.14
C SER A 101 5.68 -9.55 -13.99
N SER A 102 5.00 -9.35 -12.88
CA SER A 102 5.61 -8.78 -11.66
C SER A 102 6.67 -9.74 -11.12
N GLU A 103 7.85 -9.22 -10.81
CA GLU A 103 8.86 -9.99 -10.11
C GLU A 103 8.50 -10.12 -8.63
N GLU A 104 9.01 -11.16 -7.98
CA GLU A 104 8.90 -11.29 -6.55
C GLU A 104 9.62 -10.11 -5.88
N THR A 105 8.94 -9.45 -4.95
CA THR A 105 9.48 -8.25 -4.30
C THR A 105 9.20 -8.26 -2.81
N GLY A 106 10.12 -7.71 -2.03
CA GLY A 106 10.00 -7.66 -0.58
C GLY A 106 11.08 -6.80 0.07
N THR A 107 11.01 -6.76 1.37
CA THR A 107 11.97 -6.12 2.27
C THR A 107 12.52 -7.23 3.17
N PRO A 108 13.79 -7.67 2.99
CA PRO A 108 14.37 -8.76 3.76
C PRO A 108 14.23 -8.55 5.27
N GLY A 109 13.84 -9.60 5.99
CA GLY A 109 13.58 -9.56 7.42
C GLY A 109 12.26 -8.93 7.84
N MET A 110 11.50 -8.34 6.91
CA MET A 110 10.26 -7.63 7.21
C MET A 110 9.04 -8.30 6.56
N PHE A 111 8.94 -8.25 5.25
CA PHE A 111 7.82 -8.82 4.49
C PHE A 111 8.19 -9.04 3.03
N LYS A 112 7.41 -9.84 2.33
CA LYS A 112 7.40 -9.90 0.87
C LYS A 112 5.98 -9.89 0.34
N LYS A 113 5.80 -9.37 -0.87
CA LYS A 113 4.51 -9.40 -1.56
C LYS A 113 4.11 -10.85 -1.85
N ALA A 114 2.84 -11.15 -1.64
CA ALA A 114 2.23 -12.43 -1.94
C ALA A 114 0.94 -12.21 -2.75
N GLU A 115 0.46 -13.25 -3.40
CA GLU A 115 -0.81 -13.22 -4.13
C GLU A 115 -1.97 -13.52 -3.17
N ASN A 116 -2.99 -12.67 -3.18
CA ASN A 116 -4.21 -12.91 -2.42
C ASN A 116 -5.06 -13.97 -3.14
N PRO A 117 -5.35 -15.13 -2.50
CA PRO A 117 -6.14 -16.18 -3.14
C PRO A 117 -7.64 -15.87 -3.23
N PHE A 118 -8.10 -14.77 -2.62
CA PHE A 118 -9.54 -14.42 -2.50
C PHE A 118 -9.97 -13.28 -3.40
N VAL A 119 -9.03 -12.63 -4.12
CA VAL A 119 -9.33 -11.54 -5.03
C VAL A 119 -8.75 -11.79 -6.43
N GLU A 120 -9.42 -11.29 -7.43
CA GLU A 120 -8.91 -11.29 -8.80
C GLU A 120 -7.82 -10.24 -8.98
N ARG A 121 -7.07 -10.34 -10.09
CA ARG A 121 -6.04 -9.38 -10.46
C ARG A 121 -6.20 -8.95 -11.90
N THR A 122 -5.88 -7.69 -12.16
CA THR A 122 -5.80 -7.12 -13.50
C THR A 122 -4.63 -7.69 -14.30
N ASN A 123 -4.52 -7.30 -15.58
CA ASN A 123 -3.37 -7.62 -16.43
C ASN A 123 -2.07 -6.96 -15.94
N TRP A 124 -2.12 -5.98 -15.04
CA TRP A 124 -0.98 -5.38 -14.36
C TRP A 124 -0.67 -6.00 -13.00
N ASP A 125 -1.28 -7.14 -12.67
CA ASP A 125 -1.15 -7.84 -11.38
C ASP A 125 -1.69 -7.03 -10.18
N TRP A 126 -2.58 -6.07 -10.41
CA TRP A 126 -3.22 -5.32 -9.33
C TRP A 126 -4.40 -6.09 -8.77
N GLU A 127 -4.47 -6.18 -7.44
CA GLU A 127 -5.59 -6.82 -6.75
C GLU A 127 -6.87 -6.01 -6.92
N ILE A 128 -7.95 -6.67 -7.37
CA ILE A 128 -9.29 -6.08 -7.48
C ILE A 128 -10.03 -6.36 -6.19
N ASP A 129 -10.01 -5.40 -5.27
CA ASP A 129 -10.62 -5.54 -3.95
C ASP A 129 -11.56 -4.38 -3.63
N PRO A 130 -12.87 -4.51 -3.90
CA PRO A 130 -13.86 -3.49 -3.55
C PRO A 130 -13.95 -3.20 -2.04
N GLN A 131 -13.72 -4.23 -1.19
CA GLN A 131 -13.73 -4.03 0.25
C GLN A 131 -12.47 -3.30 0.75
N GLY A 132 -11.40 -3.32 -0.03
CA GLY A 132 -10.14 -2.70 0.32
C GLY A 132 -10.24 -1.19 0.53
N LEU A 133 -11.01 -0.48 -0.28
CA LEU A 133 -11.26 0.95 -0.07
C LEU A 133 -11.98 1.21 1.26
N ARG A 134 -12.99 0.41 1.58
CA ARG A 134 -13.70 0.51 2.86
C ARG A 134 -12.78 0.24 4.04
N ILE A 135 -11.89 -0.75 3.92
CA ILE A 135 -10.89 -1.08 4.94
C ILE A 135 -9.88 0.06 5.07
N ALA A 136 -9.38 0.62 3.97
CA ALA A 136 -8.50 1.78 3.95
C ALA A 136 -9.10 2.96 4.72
N LEU A 137 -10.29 3.37 4.34
CA LEU A 137 -11.01 4.48 4.97
C LEU A 137 -11.23 4.22 6.47
N ARG A 138 -11.64 3.00 6.83
CA ARG A 138 -11.88 2.62 8.22
C ARG A 138 -10.59 2.66 9.05
N ARG A 139 -9.47 2.12 8.55
CA ARG A 139 -8.18 2.16 9.24
C ARG A 139 -7.72 3.60 9.46
N ILE A 140 -7.74 4.43 8.41
CA ILE A 140 -7.31 5.82 8.47
C ILE A 140 -8.19 6.63 9.44
N THR A 141 -9.49 6.59 9.26
CA THR A 141 -10.40 7.40 10.09
C THR A 141 -10.42 6.96 11.56
N SER A 142 -10.29 5.65 11.84
CA SER A 142 -10.21 5.17 13.22
C SER A 142 -8.91 5.56 13.92
N ARG A 143 -7.78 5.56 13.18
CA ARG A 143 -6.46 5.87 13.73
C ARG A 143 -6.25 7.38 13.87
N TYR A 144 -6.53 8.15 12.81
CA TYR A 144 -6.12 9.55 12.72
C TYR A 144 -7.24 10.55 12.98
N ARG A 145 -8.50 10.16 12.82
CA ARG A 145 -9.69 11.00 13.06
C ARG A 145 -9.69 12.31 12.27
N VAL A 146 -9.19 12.26 11.03
CA VAL A 146 -9.21 13.38 10.09
C VAL A 146 -10.16 13.08 8.93
N PRO A 147 -10.75 14.09 8.29
CA PRO A 147 -11.47 13.92 7.03
C PRO A 147 -10.55 13.35 5.96
N VAL A 148 -11.08 12.47 5.11
CA VAL A 148 -10.33 11.85 4.01
C VAL A 148 -10.97 12.22 2.68
N ILE A 149 -10.15 12.62 1.71
CA ILE A 149 -10.53 12.84 0.32
C ILE A 149 -9.83 11.80 -0.54
N ILE A 150 -10.58 11.08 -1.36
CA ILE A 150 -10.00 10.19 -2.36
C ILE A 150 -9.58 11.06 -3.54
N THR A 151 -8.29 11.21 -3.75
CA THR A 151 -7.70 12.05 -4.80
C THR A 151 -7.46 11.29 -6.09
N GLU A 152 -7.25 9.98 -6.01
CA GLU A 152 -7.17 9.10 -7.16
C GLU A 152 -7.82 7.75 -6.84
N ASN A 153 -8.54 7.21 -7.83
CA ASN A 153 -9.07 5.85 -7.84
C ASN A 153 -9.18 5.38 -9.29
N GLY A 154 -9.02 4.08 -9.53
CA GLY A 154 -9.13 3.52 -10.87
C GLY A 154 -8.56 2.12 -11.00
N LEU A 155 -8.57 1.62 -12.22
CA LEU A 155 -8.16 0.29 -12.59
C LEU A 155 -7.15 0.34 -13.74
N GLY A 156 -6.01 -0.33 -13.59
CA GLY A 156 -5.05 -0.55 -14.67
C GLY A 156 -5.50 -1.75 -15.53
N GLU A 157 -6.00 -1.48 -16.74
CA GLU A 157 -6.40 -2.51 -17.67
C GLU A 157 -6.21 -2.02 -19.13
N TYR A 158 -6.24 -2.92 -20.10
CA TYR A 158 -6.17 -2.58 -21.52
C TYR A 158 -7.49 -2.03 -22.03
N ASP A 159 -7.44 -0.82 -22.56
CA ASP A 159 -8.54 -0.25 -23.30
C ASP A 159 -8.46 -0.67 -24.77
N LYS A 160 -9.59 -1.06 -25.34
CA LYS A 160 -9.71 -1.38 -26.76
C LYS A 160 -10.60 -0.33 -27.42
N LEU A 161 -9.98 0.49 -28.27
CA LEU A 161 -10.73 1.40 -29.12
C LEU A 161 -11.40 0.61 -30.23
N THR A 162 -12.72 0.77 -30.39
CA THR A 162 -13.52 0.17 -31.46
C THR A 162 -13.47 1.03 -32.73
N ASP A 163 -13.95 0.52 -33.86
CA ASP A 163 -13.95 1.21 -35.16
C ASP A 163 -14.84 2.46 -35.14
N ASP A 164 -15.85 2.51 -34.27
CA ASP A 164 -16.73 3.65 -34.04
C ASP A 164 -16.21 4.60 -32.91
N HIS A 165 -14.92 4.47 -32.59
CA HIS A 165 -14.24 5.29 -31.59
C HIS A 165 -14.83 5.24 -30.17
N GLN A 166 -15.37 4.08 -29.78
CA GLN A 166 -15.86 3.81 -28.42
C GLN A 166 -14.86 2.94 -27.66
N ILE A 167 -14.91 3.02 -26.31
CA ILE A 167 -14.24 2.11 -25.40
C ILE A 167 -15.30 1.48 -24.52
N HIS A 168 -15.51 0.17 -24.64
CA HIS A 168 -16.46 -0.59 -23.83
C HIS A 168 -15.75 -1.13 -22.60
N ASP A 169 -15.65 -0.32 -21.56
CA ASP A 169 -14.87 -0.59 -20.34
C ASP A 169 -15.73 -1.10 -19.17
N GLN A 170 -16.60 -2.08 -19.43
CA GLN A 170 -17.45 -2.71 -18.42
C GLN A 170 -16.65 -3.14 -17.18
N TYR A 171 -15.43 -3.67 -17.37
CA TYR A 171 -14.52 -4.02 -16.28
C TYR A 171 -14.22 -2.84 -15.34
N ARG A 172 -14.16 -1.61 -15.85
CA ARG A 172 -13.92 -0.41 -15.03
C ARG A 172 -15.19 0.03 -14.31
N ILE A 173 -16.34 -0.12 -14.97
CA ILE A 173 -17.65 0.12 -14.36
C ILE A 173 -17.86 -0.86 -13.20
N ASP A 174 -17.59 -2.15 -13.42
CA ASP A 174 -17.72 -3.19 -12.39
C ASP A 174 -16.78 -2.94 -11.19
N TYR A 175 -15.55 -2.52 -11.46
CA TYR A 175 -14.61 -2.12 -10.40
C TYR A 175 -15.12 -0.94 -9.55
N LEU A 176 -15.68 0.09 -10.19
CA LEU A 176 -16.16 1.27 -9.48
C LEU A 176 -17.51 1.05 -8.78
N ALA A 177 -18.29 0.07 -9.21
CA ALA A 177 -19.60 -0.27 -8.65
C ALA A 177 -19.51 -1.22 -7.44
N GLY A 178 -18.41 -1.98 -7.30
CA GLY A 178 -18.17 -2.96 -6.23
C GLY A 178 -17.71 -2.30 -4.94
#